data_83e9bae7952ef5d37f135ba27a34f137
#
_entry.id   83e9bae7952ef5d37f135ba27a34f137
#
_cell.length_a   1.000
_cell.length_b   1.000
_cell.length_c   1.000
_cell.angle_alpha   90.00
_cell.angle_beta   90.00
_cell.angle_gamma   90.00
#
_symmetry.space_group_name_H-M   'P 1'
#
loop_
_entity.id
_entity.type
_entity.pdbx_description
1 polymer ?
#
loop_
_entity_poly.entity_id
_entity_poly.type
_entity_poly.pdbx_seq_one_letter_code
_entity_poly.pdbx_strand_id
1 'polypeptide(L)'
;MKTGNLLEIKDVSKFFHGSAGAKYQVLEKINLSIEKPTTGGIFASIISPLDSGKSTLMKIISAIEKPSAGEVLIEGNIYNKPDGTVVYIPEKPSSFPWMNVKQNIEFAIEVSKNPNKKNNTKIDEIISAVGLTGYEDHFPHEKSFGFRFRISLARALAAGAKIILIDDPFKSLHRETKNEIIQLIKNLSTIYNQAILFSTSNINEAVLISDKIFLLSHRPGRIFKEIEIDCTKRDEQSEYIASVKNEIEKLFQNHDKIPSFA
;
A
#
# COMPACT_ATOMS: atom_id res chain seq x y z
N MET A 1 9.01 -20.20 16.23
CA MET A 1 8.44 -20.68 14.95
C MET A 1 8.66 -19.58 13.93
N LYS A 2 9.27 -19.87 12.77
CA LYS A 2 9.37 -18.85 11.70
C LYS A 2 7.96 -18.54 11.25
N THR A 3 7.50 -17.33 11.48
CA THR A 3 6.26 -16.81 10.90
C THR A 3 6.42 -16.80 9.40
N GLY A 4 5.53 -17.46 8.66
CA GLY A 4 5.58 -17.48 7.19
C GLY A 4 5.31 -16.08 6.61
N ASN A 5 5.73 -15.87 5.37
CA ASN A 5 5.46 -14.62 4.67
C ASN A 5 3.96 -14.45 4.38
N LEU A 6 3.43 -13.26 4.65
CA LEU A 6 2.09 -12.87 4.24
C LEU A 6 2.07 -12.50 2.76
N LEU A 7 3.06 -11.71 2.32
CA LEU A 7 3.30 -11.33 0.92
C LEU A 7 4.70 -11.75 0.52
N GLU A 8 4.83 -12.33 -0.65
CA GLU A 8 6.12 -12.63 -1.26
C GLU A 8 6.06 -12.33 -2.76
N ILE A 9 7.03 -11.60 -3.26
CA ILE A 9 7.20 -11.28 -4.68
C ILE A 9 8.49 -11.92 -5.14
N LYS A 10 8.42 -12.74 -6.18
CA LYS A 10 9.55 -13.50 -6.73
C LYS A 10 9.81 -13.13 -8.18
N ASP A 11 10.97 -12.53 -8.43
CA ASP A 11 11.51 -12.18 -9.75
C ASP A 11 10.52 -11.47 -10.67
N VAL A 12 9.63 -10.65 -10.09
CA VAL A 12 8.60 -9.94 -10.86
C VAL A 12 9.23 -8.91 -11.78
N SER A 13 8.96 -9.03 -13.08
CA SER A 13 9.35 -8.07 -14.11
C SER A 13 8.13 -7.61 -14.89
N LYS A 14 8.17 -6.37 -15.38
CA LYS A 14 7.10 -5.78 -16.19
C LYS A 14 7.64 -5.00 -17.37
N PHE A 15 7.13 -5.37 -18.54
CA PHE A 15 7.36 -4.69 -19.80
C PHE A 15 6.04 -4.13 -20.33
N PHE A 16 6.09 -2.96 -20.94
CA PHE A 16 5.00 -2.43 -21.76
C PHE A 16 5.46 -2.25 -23.20
N HIS A 17 4.50 -2.22 -24.11
CA HIS A 17 4.72 -1.94 -25.51
C HIS A 17 4.20 -0.53 -25.82
N GLY A 18 5.07 0.31 -26.35
CA GLY A 18 4.70 1.64 -26.84
C GLY A 18 4.09 1.60 -28.24
N SER A 19 3.61 2.76 -28.71
CA SER A 19 3.26 2.98 -30.09
C SER A 19 4.48 2.70 -30.97
N ALA A 20 4.35 1.94 -32.03
CA ALA A 20 5.41 1.45 -32.92
C ALA A 20 6.17 0.19 -32.43
N GLY A 21 5.64 -0.56 -31.43
CA GLY A 21 6.21 -1.84 -31.00
C GLY A 21 7.47 -1.75 -30.11
N ALA A 22 7.90 -0.55 -29.75
CA ALA A 22 9.01 -0.37 -28.82
C ALA A 22 8.65 -0.98 -27.46
N LYS A 23 9.49 -1.91 -26.98
CA LYS A 23 9.34 -2.55 -25.68
C LYS A 23 10.16 -1.78 -24.65
N TYR A 24 9.54 -1.36 -23.56
CA TYR A 24 10.24 -0.71 -22.45
C TYR A 24 9.95 -1.43 -21.13
N GLN A 25 11.01 -1.59 -20.35
CA GLN A 25 10.95 -2.25 -19.06
C GLN A 25 10.66 -1.25 -17.96
N VAL A 26 9.66 -1.52 -17.15
CA VAL A 26 9.26 -0.66 -16.03
C VAL A 26 9.76 -1.23 -14.72
N LEU A 27 9.67 -2.55 -14.53
CA LEU A 27 10.14 -3.26 -13.35
C LEU A 27 11.04 -4.42 -13.76
N GLU A 28 12.10 -4.66 -12.98
CA GLU A 28 13.05 -5.71 -13.27
C GLU A 28 13.39 -6.52 -12.02
N LYS A 29 13.06 -7.83 -12.07
CA LYS A 29 13.37 -8.82 -11.04
C LYS A 29 13.11 -8.33 -9.61
N ILE A 30 11.91 -7.79 -9.39
CA ILE A 30 11.49 -7.36 -8.07
C ILE A 30 11.38 -8.57 -7.16
N ASN A 31 12.09 -8.50 -6.03
CA ASN A 31 12.00 -9.44 -4.93
C ASN A 31 11.75 -8.65 -3.65
N LEU A 32 10.68 -8.97 -2.92
CA LEU A 32 10.42 -8.44 -1.58
C LEU A 32 9.51 -9.39 -0.81
N SER A 33 9.55 -9.30 0.51
CA SER A 33 8.64 -10.05 1.37
C SER A 33 8.16 -9.22 2.56
N ILE A 34 6.91 -9.47 2.96
CA ILE A 34 6.31 -8.96 4.17
C ILE A 34 5.89 -10.15 5.01
N GLU A 35 6.41 -10.24 6.22
CA GLU A 35 6.08 -11.30 7.16
C GLU A 35 4.65 -11.14 7.67
N LYS A 36 4.06 -12.26 8.08
CA LYS A 36 2.74 -12.23 8.71
C LYS A 36 2.86 -11.57 10.08
N PRO A 37 2.09 -10.49 10.34
CA PRO A 37 2.13 -9.85 11.64
C PRO A 37 1.67 -10.84 12.72
N THR A 38 2.45 -10.95 13.78
CA THR A 38 2.11 -11.79 14.94
C THR A 38 1.06 -11.11 15.82
N THR A 39 1.18 -9.82 15.99
CA THR A 39 0.25 -8.95 16.72
C THR A 39 0.29 -7.54 16.13
N GLY A 40 -0.88 -6.91 16.00
CA GLY A 40 -0.95 -5.46 15.81
C GLY A 40 -0.72 -4.91 14.41
N GLY A 41 -0.75 -5.75 13.38
CA GLY A 41 -0.55 -5.31 11.99
C GLY A 41 0.93 -5.01 11.66
N ILE A 42 1.20 -4.63 10.42
CA ILE A 42 2.54 -4.22 9.94
C ILE A 42 2.42 -3.11 8.93
N PHE A 43 3.32 -2.13 9.01
CA PHE A 43 3.46 -1.05 8.04
C PHE A 43 4.73 -1.21 7.23
N ALA A 44 4.56 -1.33 5.91
CA ALA A 44 5.69 -1.30 4.99
C ALA A 44 5.53 -0.15 3.99
N SER A 45 6.62 0.36 3.48
CA SER A 45 6.60 1.35 2.40
C SER A 45 7.56 1.01 1.27
N ILE A 46 7.20 1.49 0.07
CA ILE A 46 8.09 1.52 -1.08
C ILE A 46 8.44 2.98 -1.36
N ILE A 47 9.71 3.33 -1.16
CA ILE A 47 10.22 4.65 -1.52
C ILE A 47 10.93 4.57 -2.86
N SER A 48 10.67 5.55 -3.71
CA SER A 48 11.43 5.69 -4.94
C SER A 48 11.27 7.09 -5.52
N PRO A 49 12.16 7.49 -6.44
CA PRO A 49 11.95 8.66 -7.27
C PRO A 49 10.66 8.59 -8.08
N LEU A 50 10.26 9.72 -8.66
CA LEU A 50 9.11 9.77 -9.56
C LEU A 50 9.36 8.85 -10.78
N ASP A 51 8.27 8.32 -11.34
CA ASP A 51 8.26 7.47 -12.55
C ASP A 51 9.07 6.16 -12.47
N SER A 52 9.37 5.68 -11.29
CA SER A 52 10.13 4.43 -11.05
C SER A 52 9.32 3.14 -11.23
N GLY A 53 8.00 3.23 -11.34
CA GLY A 53 7.11 2.06 -11.48
C GLY A 53 6.38 1.63 -10.19
N LYS A 54 6.37 2.46 -9.11
CA LYS A 54 5.64 2.18 -7.85
C LYS A 54 4.19 1.74 -8.07
N SER A 55 3.42 2.57 -8.77
CA SER A 55 2.00 2.28 -9.04
C SER A 55 1.81 1.01 -9.87
N THR A 56 2.74 0.72 -10.79
CA THR A 56 2.75 -0.53 -11.56
C THR A 56 2.97 -1.72 -10.63
N LEU A 57 3.93 -1.62 -9.71
CA LEU A 57 4.20 -2.67 -8.73
C LEU A 57 2.98 -2.90 -7.83
N MET A 58 2.36 -1.83 -7.30
CA MET A 58 1.14 -1.93 -6.49
C MET A 58 -0.01 -2.63 -7.24
N LYS A 59 -0.21 -2.30 -8.53
CA LYS A 59 -1.22 -2.95 -9.37
C LYS A 59 -0.92 -4.43 -9.63
N ILE A 60 0.36 -4.80 -9.74
CA ILE A 60 0.76 -6.21 -9.88
C ILE A 60 0.50 -6.97 -8.59
N ILE A 61 0.86 -6.41 -7.43
CA ILE A 61 0.62 -7.03 -6.12
C ILE A 61 -0.89 -7.27 -5.90
N SER A 62 -1.74 -6.33 -6.35
CA SER A 62 -3.21 -6.46 -6.24
C SER A 62 -3.84 -7.32 -7.34
N ALA A 63 -3.04 -7.93 -8.22
CA ALA A 63 -3.48 -8.71 -9.39
C ALA A 63 -4.39 -7.93 -10.38
N ILE A 64 -4.40 -6.58 -10.31
CA ILE A 64 -5.06 -5.71 -11.33
C ILE A 64 -4.25 -5.72 -12.62
N GLU A 65 -2.92 -5.75 -12.50
CA GLU A 65 -1.99 -5.82 -13.63
C GLU A 65 -1.20 -7.14 -13.55
N LYS A 66 -1.04 -7.83 -14.69
CA LYS A 66 -0.26 -9.07 -14.74
C LYS A 66 1.23 -8.76 -14.85
N PRO A 67 2.11 -9.44 -14.12
CA PRO A 67 3.54 -9.39 -14.37
C PRO A 67 3.87 -9.98 -15.73
N SER A 68 4.98 -9.54 -16.35
CA SER A 68 5.50 -10.15 -17.59
C SER A 68 6.36 -11.38 -17.30
N ALA A 69 6.93 -11.46 -16.08
CA ALA A 69 7.64 -12.62 -15.54
C ALA A 69 7.60 -12.56 -14.02
N GLY A 70 7.85 -13.70 -13.37
CA GLY A 70 7.80 -13.83 -11.91
C GLY A 70 6.38 -14.01 -11.39
N GLU A 71 6.25 -14.05 -10.08
CA GLU A 71 4.98 -14.34 -9.40
C GLU A 71 4.81 -13.56 -8.10
N VAL A 72 3.55 -13.37 -7.70
CA VAL A 72 3.14 -12.83 -6.41
C VAL A 72 2.48 -13.95 -5.62
N LEU A 73 2.91 -14.13 -4.38
CA LEU A 73 2.32 -15.11 -3.47
C LEU A 73 1.74 -14.43 -2.24
N ILE A 74 0.57 -14.87 -1.83
CA ILE A 74 -0.08 -14.50 -0.58
C ILE A 74 -0.19 -15.76 0.27
N GLU A 75 0.43 -15.73 1.46
CA GLU A 75 0.51 -16.89 2.36
C GLU A 75 0.99 -18.17 1.62
N GLY A 76 1.99 -18.02 0.73
CA GLY A 76 2.59 -19.11 -0.04
C GLY A 76 1.80 -19.56 -1.27
N ASN A 77 0.62 -19.00 -1.53
CA ASN A 77 -0.21 -19.34 -2.69
C ASN A 77 -0.10 -18.28 -3.78
N ILE A 78 -0.05 -18.71 -5.06
CA ILE A 78 -0.01 -17.78 -6.19
C ILE A 78 -1.26 -16.91 -6.20
N TYR A 79 -1.05 -15.58 -6.22
CA TYR A 79 -2.09 -14.58 -6.25
C TYR A 79 -2.12 -13.88 -7.62
N ASN A 80 -3.03 -14.29 -8.48
CA ASN A 80 -3.11 -13.83 -9.87
C ASN A 80 -4.50 -13.32 -10.28
N LYS A 81 -5.45 -13.27 -9.33
CA LYS A 81 -6.80 -12.74 -9.52
C LYS A 81 -7.24 -11.99 -8.27
N PRO A 82 -7.85 -10.80 -8.42
CA PRO A 82 -8.41 -10.07 -7.28
C PRO A 82 -9.56 -10.89 -6.64
N ASP A 83 -9.51 -11.06 -5.33
CA ASP A 83 -10.56 -11.75 -4.56
C ASP A 83 -10.98 -10.95 -3.31
N GLY A 84 -10.35 -9.82 -3.04
CA GLY A 84 -10.54 -8.99 -1.86
C GLY A 84 -9.52 -9.25 -0.73
N THR A 85 -8.64 -10.27 -0.86
CA THR A 85 -7.55 -10.50 0.10
C THR A 85 -6.53 -9.37 0.08
N VAL A 86 -6.25 -8.86 -1.13
CA VAL A 86 -5.42 -7.66 -1.35
C VAL A 86 -6.28 -6.58 -1.96
N VAL A 87 -6.38 -5.43 -1.30
CA VAL A 87 -7.13 -4.27 -1.81
C VAL A 87 -6.18 -3.12 -2.13
N TYR A 88 -6.32 -2.57 -3.32
CA TYR A 88 -5.55 -1.42 -3.81
C TYR A 88 -6.38 -0.14 -3.73
N ILE A 89 -5.83 0.85 -3.03
CA ILE A 89 -6.36 2.21 -2.95
C ILE A 89 -5.43 3.11 -3.78
N PRO A 90 -5.90 3.61 -4.93
CA PRO A 90 -5.10 4.48 -5.79
C PRO A 90 -4.88 5.87 -5.17
N GLU A 91 -3.91 6.64 -5.70
CA GLU A 91 -3.63 8.03 -5.31
C GLU A 91 -4.90 8.89 -5.23
N LYS A 92 -5.80 8.74 -6.20
CA LYS A 92 -7.14 9.34 -6.15
C LYS A 92 -8.15 8.28 -5.67
N PRO A 93 -8.71 8.41 -4.45
CA PRO A 93 -9.65 7.43 -3.92
C PRO A 93 -10.81 7.13 -4.86
N SER A 94 -11.08 5.85 -5.07
CA SER A 94 -12.02 5.32 -6.07
C SER A 94 -13.38 4.92 -5.47
N SER A 95 -13.96 5.75 -4.62
CA SER A 95 -15.35 5.55 -4.19
C SER A 95 -16.33 5.74 -5.34
N PHE A 96 -17.41 4.96 -5.37
CA PHE A 96 -18.46 5.11 -6.38
C PHE A 96 -19.28 6.37 -6.11
N PRO A 97 -19.24 7.40 -6.99
CA PRO A 97 -19.86 8.70 -6.71
C PRO A 97 -21.39 8.67 -6.69
N TRP A 98 -21.99 7.66 -7.33
CA TRP A 98 -23.46 7.45 -7.38
C TRP A 98 -24.00 6.57 -6.24
N MET A 99 -23.14 6.08 -5.35
CA MET A 99 -23.49 5.31 -4.16
C MET A 99 -23.20 6.15 -2.92
N ASN A 100 -24.07 6.12 -1.91
CA ASN A 100 -23.78 6.71 -0.61
C ASN A 100 -22.69 5.91 0.14
N VAL A 101 -22.28 6.35 1.34
CA VAL A 101 -21.25 5.68 2.15
C VAL A 101 -21.62 4.23 2.41
N LYS A 102 -22.85 3.97 2.91
CA LYS A 102 -23.32 2.64 3.24
C LYS A 102 -23.31 1.72 2.01
N GLN A 103 -23.89 2.18 0.91
CA GLN A 103 -23.92 1.42 -0.36
C GLN A 103 -22.53 1.08 -0.91
N ASN A 104 -21.56 2.01 -0.79
CA ASN A 104 -20.17 1.74 -1.17
C ASN A 104 -19.58 0.56 -0.38
N ILE A 105 -19.90 0.46 0.91
CA ILE A 105 -19.40 -0.60 1.80
C ILE A 105 -20.14 -1.92 1.53
N GLU A 106 -21.46 -1.87 1.39
CA GLU A 106 -22.29 -3.04 1.04
C GLU A 106 -21.83 -3.69 -0.26
N PHE A 107 -21.59 -2.88 -1.28
CA PHE A 107 -21.08 -3.36 -2.55
C PHE A 107 -19.73 -4.09 -2.41
N ALA A 108 -18.83 -3.58 -1.58
CA ALA A 108 -17.54 -4.24 -1.34
C ALA A 108 -17.71 -5.60 -0.67
N ILE A 109 -18.69 -5.75 0.22
CA ILE A 109 -19.07 -7.04 0.83
C ILE A 109 -19.61 -7.99 -0.24
N GLU A 110 -20.49 -7.51 -1.10
CA GLU A 110 -21.16 -8.32 -2.12
C GLU A 110 -20.17 -8.92 -3.13
N VAL A 111 -19.27 -8.08 -3.66
CA VAL A 111 -18.34 -8.50 -4.72
C VAL A 111 -17.10 -9.24 -4.21
N SER A 112 -16.80 -9.17 -2.91
CA SER A 112 -15.64 -9.84 -2.36
C SER A 112 -15.80 -11.37 -2.39
N LYS A 113 -14.80 -12.05 -2.97
CA LYS A 113 -14.65 -13.50 -2.98
C LYS A 113 -13.65 -13.99 -1.94
N ASN A 114 -13.23 -13.12 -1.03
CA ASN A 114 -12.25 -13.43 0.00
C ASN A 114 -12.79 -14.50 0.94
N PRO A 115 -12.13 -15.67 1.08
CA PRO A 115 -12.58 -16.73 1.98
C PRO A 115 -12.53 -16.33 3.46
N ASN A 116 -11.77 -15.28 3.79
CA ASN A 116 -11.65 -14.74 5.15
C ASN A 116 -12.70 -13.67 5.47
N LYS A 117 -13.56 -13.33 4.52
CA LYS A 117 -14.68 -12.41 4.72
C LYS A 117 -15.60 -12.99 5.80
N LYS A 118 -15.78 -12.25 6.89
CA LYS A 118 -16.72 -12.63 7.93
C LYS A 118 -18.15 -12.42 7.42
N ASN A 119 -18.95 -13.47 7.39
CA ASN A 119 -20.35 -13.39 6.94
C ASN A 119 -21.22 -12.44 7.78
N ASN A 120 -20.78 -12.08 8.99
CA ASN A 120 -21.46 -11.16 9.92
C ASN A 120 -20.70 -9.84 10.10
N THR A 121 -20.04 -9.33 9.06
CA THR A 121 -19.37 -8.02 9.14
C THR A 121 -20.44 -6.95 9.34
N LYS A 122 -20.47 -6.34 10.53
CA LYS A 122 -21.41 -5.26 10.81
C LYS A 122 -20.93 -3.99 10.14
N ILE A 123 -21.70 -3.51 9.18
CA ILE A 123 -21.41 -2.30 8.40
C ILE A 123 -21.25 -1.10 9.33
N ASP A 124 -22.10 -0.99 10.34
CA ASP A 124 -22.06 0.12 11.31
C ASP A 124 -20.74 0.15 12.11
N GLU A 125 -20.18 -1.03 12.44
CA GLU A 125 -18.86 -1.11 13.08
C GLU A 125 -17.73 -0.62 12.16
N ILE A 126 -17.80 -0.94 10.86
CA ILE A 126 -16.83 -0.44 9.88
C ILE A 126 -16.97 1.07 9.71
N ILE A 127 -18.20 1.57 9.56
CA ILE A 127 -18.49 3.01 9.43
C ILE A 127 -17.92 3.77 10.62
N SER A 128 -18.16 3.26 11.82
CA SER A 128 -17.62 3.83 13.06
C SER A 128 -16.09 3.77 13.09
N ALA A 129 -15.50 2.63 12.74
CA ALA A 129 -14.05 2.45 12.77
C ALA A 129 -13.29 3.42 11.83
N VAL A 130 -13.89 3.79 10.70
CA VAL A 130 -13.30 4.77 9.78
C VAL A 130 -13.71 6.22 10.07
N GLY A 131 -14.52 6.45 11.12
CA GLY A 131 -14.98 7.79 11.54
C GLY A 131 -15.96 8.42 10.56
N LEU A 132 -16.92 7.63 10.06
CA LEU A 132 -18.00 8.08 9.15
C LEU A 132 -19.39 7.92 9.75
N THR A 133 -19.52 7.74 11.07
CA THR A 133 -20.80 7.69 11.78
C THR A 133 -21.59 8.97 11.56
N GLY A 134 -22.87 8.86 11.18
CA GLY A 134 -23.75 9.98 10.85
C GLY A 134 -23.62 10.47 9.40
N TYR A 135 -22.77 9.81 8.59
CA TYR A 135 -22.57 10.12 7.18
C TYR A 135 -22.99 8.98 6.24
N GLU A 136 -23.76 8.02 6.74
CA GLU A 136 -24.14 6.78 6.04
C GLU A 136 -24.79 7.06 4.67
N ASP A 137 -25.65 8.07 4.63
CA ASP A 137 -26.43 8.46 3.44
C ASP A 137 -25.77 9.53 2.57
N HIS A 138 -24.56 10.00 2.96
CA HIS A 138 -23.85 11.00 2.19
C HIS A 138 -23.14 10.39 0.97
N PHE A 139 -23.12 11.15 -0.12
CA PHE A 139 -22.45 10.77 -1.36
C PHE A 139 -21.02 11.31 -1.41
N PRO A 140 -20.06 10.57 -2.01
CA PRO A 140 -18.64 10.93 -2.01
C PRO A 140 -18.28 12.08 -2.96
N HIS A 141 -19.09 12.38 -3.98
CA HIS A 141 -18.71 13.27 -5.08
C HIS A 141 -18.46 14.74 -4.66
N GLU A 142 -19.12 15.21 -3.59
CA GLU A 142 -18.98 16.58 -3.07
C GLU A 142 -18.09 16.66 -1.81
N LYS A 143 -17.40 15.58 -1.48
CA LYS A 143 -16.65 15.48 -0.22
C LYS A 143 -15.14 15.61 -0.43
N SER A 144 -14.46 15.98 0.65
CA SER A 144 -13.02 16.11 0.69
C SER A 144 -12.29 14.81 0.32
N PHE A 145 -11.00 14.91 -0.01
CA PHE A 145 -10.14 13.74 -0.21
C PHE A 145 -10.16 12.80 1.00
N GLY A 146 -9.99 13.32 2.22
CA GLY A 146 -9.99 12.52 3.45
C GLY A 146 -11.27 11.73 3.66
N PHE A 147 -12.44 12.34 3.36
CA PHE A 147 -13.73 11.65 3.42
C PHE A 147 -13.78 10.48 2.43
N ARG A 148 -13.41 10.70 1.16
CA ARG A 148 -13.40 9.65 0.13
C ARG A 148 -12.36 8.56 0.46
N PHE A 149 -11.24 8.94 1.04
CA PHE A 149 -10.22 7.98 1.49
C PHE A 149 -10.74 7.06 2.60
N ARG A 150 -11.49 7.61 3.59
CA ARG A 150 -12.16 6.82 4.63
C ARG A 150 -13.15 5.81 4.05
N ILE A 151 -13.90 6.17 3.00
CA ILE A 151 -14.77 5.22 2.28
C ILE A 151 -13.93 4.11 1.64
N SER A 152 -12.78 4.42 1.03
CA SER A 152 -11.91 3.41 0.42
C SER A 152 -11.34 2.45 1.46
N LEU A 153 -10.96 2.94 2.64
CA LEU A 153 -10.56 2.10 3.77
C LEU A 153 -11.71 1.21 4.27
N ALA A 154 -12.92 1.78 4.42
CA ALA A 154 -14.10 1.02 4.83
C ALA A 154 -14.41 -0.12 3.85
N ARG A 155 -14.30 0.12 2.55
CA ARG A 155 -14.46 -0.90 1.51
C ARG A 155 -13.39 -2.00 1.62
N ALA A 156 -12.14 -1.65 1.92
CA ALA A 156 -11.07 -2.62 2.12
C ALA A 156 -11.34 -3.52 3.35
N LEU A 157 -11.77 -2.93 4.46
CA LEU A 157 -12.18 -3.66 5.66
C LEU A 157 -13.37 -4.59 5.38
N ALA A 158 -14.39 -4.08 4.70
CA ALA A 158 -15.58 -4.82 4.32
C ALA A 158 -15.29 -6.01 3.41
N ALA A 159 -14.33 -5.88 2.50
CA ALA A 159 -13.85 -6.97 1.67
C ALA A 159 -13.07 -8.03 2.45
N GLY A 160 -12.69 -7.78 3.70
CA GLY A 160 -11.88 -8.67 4.52
C GLY A 160 -10.40 -8.68 4.12
N ALA A 161 -9.89 -7.55 3.63
CA ALA A 161 -8.51 -7.45 3.18
C ALA A 161 -7.51 -7.85 4.27
N LYS A 162 -6.53 -8.68 3.92
CA LYS A 162 -5.34 -8.96 4.74
C LYS A 162 -4.23 -7.95 4.47
N ILE A 163 -4.18 -7.46 3.23
CA ILE A 163 -3.19 -6.49 2.76
C ILE A 163 -3.94 -5.33 2.11
N ILE A 164 -3.63 -4.12 2.56
CA ILE A 164 -4.12 -2.89 1.94
C ILE A 164 -2.92 -2.18 1.30
N LEU A 165 -3.01 -2.00 0.00
CA LEU A 165 -2.02 -1.27 -0.78
C LEU A 165 -2.51 0.16 -0.99
N ILE A 166 -1.69 1.16 -0.67
CA ILE A 166 -2.07 2.56 -0.76
C ILE A 166 -1.03 3.31 -1.60
N ASP A 167 -1.47 3.83 -2.73
CA ASP A 167 -0.56 4.50 -3.67
C ASP A 167 -0.51 6.00 -3.38
N ASP A 168 0.64 6.48 -2.92
CA ASP A 168 0.98 7.88 -2.61
C ASP A 168 -0.12 8.65 -1.81
N PRO A 169 -0.56 8.10 -0.65
CA PRO A 169 -1.79 8.53 0.04
C PRO A 169 -1.74 9.95 0.59
N PHE A 170 -0.54 10.51 0.76
CA PHE A 170 -0.35 11.76 1.50
C PHE A 170 -0.01 12.96 0.61
N LYS A 171 0.20 12.76 -0.69
CA LYS A 171 0.67 13.75 -1.65
C LYS A 171 -0.18 15.02 -1.73
N SER A 172 -1.50 14.87 -1.60
CA SER A 172 -2.47 15.97 -1.75
C SER A 172 -3.13 16.40 -0.43
N LEU A 173 -2.56 15.98 0.71
CA LEU A 173 -3.13 16.27 2.02
C LEU A 173 -2.42 17.40 2.75
N HIS A 174 -3.20 18.28 3.39
CA HIS A 174 -2.68 19.20 4.39
C HIS A 174 -2.19 18.44 5.63
N ARG A 175 -1.25 19.03 6.37
CA ARG A 175 -0.56 18.38 7.50
C ARG A 175 -1.52 17.78 8.54
N GLU A 176 -2.57 18.50 8.91
CA GLU A 176 -3.56 18.04 9.91
C GLU A 176 -4.30 16.80 9.42
N THR A 177 -4.90 16.88 8.23
CA THR A 177 -5.61 15.74 7.62
C THR A 177 -4.69 14.54 7.40
N LYS A 178 -3.42 14.78 7.03
CA LYS A 178 -2.41 13.72 6.91
C LYS A 178 -2.23 12.99 8.24
N ASN A 179 -2.03 13.71 9.34
CA ASN A 179 -1.84 13.13 10.66
C ASN A 179 -3.07 12.31 11.10
N GLU A 180 -4.28 12.83 10.87
CA GLU A 180 -5.52 12.10 11.15
C GLU A 180 -5.59 10.78 10.36
N ILE A 181 -5.28 10.81 9.06
CA ILE A 181 -5.31 9.62 8.21
C ILE A 181 -4.24 8.61 8.64
N ILE A 182 -3.03 9.06 8.99
CA ILE A 182 -1.97 8.19 9.49
C ILE A 182 -2.42 7.47 10.77
N GLN A 183 -2.98 8.20 11.74
CA GLN A 183 -3.48 7.60 12.97
C GLN A 183 -4.62 6.63 12.71
N LEU A 184 -5.54 7.01 11.84
CA LEU A 184 -6.65 6.12 11.43
C LEU A 184 -6.12 4.81 10.85
N ILE A 185 -5.21 4.86 9.87
CA ILE A 185 -4.66 3.66 9.23
C ILE A 185 -3.92 2.80 10.27
N LYS A 186 -3.12 3.40 11.16
CA LYS A 186 -2.43 2.69 12.24
C LYS A 186 -3.41 1.95 13.16
N ASN A 187 -4.44 2.64 13.61
CA ASN A 187 -5.47 2.03 14.46
C ASN A 187 -6.17 0.86 13.76
N LEU A 188 -6.57 1.05 12.51
CA LEU A 188 -7.24 0.00 11.73
C LEU A 188 -6.31 -1.21 11.50
N SER A 189 -5.05 -0.99 11.13
CA SER A 189 -4.07 -2.07 10.95
C SER A 189 -3.91 -2.89 12.24
N THR A 190 -3.83 -2.22 13.38
CA THR A 190 -3.71 -2.88 14.69
C THR A 190 -4.96 -3.67 15.06
N ILE A 191 -6.15 -3.07 14.94
CA ILE A 191 -7.42 -3.69 15.32
C ILE A 191 -7.73 -4.91 14.43
N TYR A 192 -7.50 -4.78 13.13
CA TYR A 192 -7.83 -5.81 12.14
C TYR A 192 -6.65 -6.73 11.78
N ASN A 193 -5.48 -6.52 12.41
CA ASN A 193 -4.23 -7.28 12.18
C ASN A 193 -3.86 -7.36 10.69
N GLN A 194 -3.87 -6.19 10.01
CA GLN A 194 -3.65 -6.08 8.58
C GLN A 194 -2.23 -5.62 8.25
N ALA A 195 -1.72 -6.03 7.10
CA ALA A 195 -0.54 -5.42 6.52
C ALA A 195 -0.93 -4.22 5.65
N ILE A 196 -0.26 -3.10 5.87
CA ILE A 196 -0.37 -1.91 5.04
C ILE A 196 0.93 -1.74 4.27
N LEU A 197 0.86 -1.72 2.95
CA LEU A 197 1.97 -1.36 2.09
C LEU A 197 1.63 -0.09 1.33
N PHE A 198 2.32 1.00 1.59
CA PHE A 198 2.10 2.23 0.87
C PHE A 198 3.31 2.66 0.03
N SER A 199 3.06 3.34 -1.07
CA SER A 199 4.10 3.96 -1.86
C SER A 199 4.23 5.43 -1.51
N THR A 200 5.43 5.97 -1.52
CA THR A 200 5.68 7.41 -1.37
C THR A 200 7.02 7.80 -1.99
N SER A 201 7.14 9.07 -2.38
CA SER A 201 8.43 9.69 -2.72
C SER A 201 9.02 10.48 -1.55
N ASN A 202 8.30 10.56 -0.42
CA ASN A 202 8.70 11.34 0.75
C ASN A 202 9.36 10.44 1.80
N ILE A 203 10.68 10.59 1.96
CA ILE A 203 11.48 9.83 2.93
C ILE A 203 10.98 10.04 4.36
N ASN A 204 10.57 11.28 4.72
CA ASN A 204 10.08 11.56 6.07
C ASN A 204 8.82 10.74 6.40
N GLU A 205 7.88 10.64 5.45
CA GLU A 205 6.66 9.86 5.64
C GLU A 205 6.98 8.38 5.88
N ALA A 206 7.84 7.82 5.03
CA ALA A 206 8.18 6.42 5.13
C ALA A 206 8.88 6.08 6.46
N VAL A 207 9.88 6.87 6.86
CA VAL A 207 10.64 6.61 8.10
C VAL A 207 9.77 6.76 9.36
N LEU A 208 8.83 7.72 9.36
CA LEU A 208 7.94 7.96 10.51
C LEU A 208 6.79 6.95 10.63
N ILE A 209 6.41 6.29 9.53
CA ILE A 209 5.22 5.46 9.52
C ILE A 209 5.55 3.96 9.46
N SER A 210 6.57 3.58 8.68
CA SER A 210 6.83 2.19 8.33
C SER A 210 7.65 1.44 9.37
N ASP A 211 7.40 0.15 9.50
CA ASP A 211 8.24 -0.81 10.22
C ASP A 211 9.32 -1.35 9.28
N LYS A 212 9.02 -1.36 7.97
CA LYS A 212 9.90 -1.85 6.92
C LYS A 212 9.83 -0.96 5.68
N ILE A 213 10.98 -0.62 5.11
CA ILE A 213 11.09 0.27 3.96
C ILE A 213 11.82 -0.47 2.83
N PHE A 214 11.24 -0.48 1.64
CA PHE A 214 11.85 -0.98 0.42
C PHE A 214 12.27 0.21 -0.47
N LEU A 215 13.55 0.25 -0.86
CA LEU A 215 14.07 1.28 -1.75
C LEU A 215 14.02 0.76 -3.18
N LEU A 216 13.21 1.41 -4.02
CA LEU A 216 13.03 1.10 -5.44
C LEU A 216 13.82 2.10 -6.29
N SER A 217 14.66 1.62 -7.20
CA SER A 217 15.49 2.42 -8.09
C SER A 217 14.68 3.19 -9.14
N HIS A 218 15.34 4.09 -9.88
CA HIS A 218 14.82 4.60 -11.15
C HIS A 218 14.50 3.46 -12.14
N ARG A 219 13.75 3.77 -13.18
CA ARG A 219 13.33 2.83 -14.22
C ARG A 219 14.54 2.26 -15.00
N PRO A 220 14.63 0.90 -15.17
CA PRO A 220 13.72 -0.09 -14.65
C PRO A 220 13.84 -0.23 -13.13
N GLY A 221 12.68 -0.15 -12.45
CA GLY A 221 12.62 -0.24 -10.99
C GLY A 221 13.13 -1.59 -10.50
N ARG A 222 14.06 -1.57 -9.54
CA ARG A 222 14.58 -2.74 -8.81
C ARG A 222 14.58 -2.43 -7.32
N ILE A 223 14.20 -3.38 -6.50
CA ILE A 223 14.43 -3.24 -5.05
C ILE A 223 15.92 -3.46 -4.80
N PHE A 224 16.62 -2.41 -4.39
CA PHE A 224 18.07 -2.47 -4.18
C PHE A 224 18.47 -2.46 -2.69
N LYS A 225 17.54 -2.10 -1.82
CA LYS A 225 17.75 -2.11 -0.37
C LYS A 225 16.45 -2.27 0.39
N GLU A 226 16.52 -2.97 1.51
CA GLU A 226 15.49 -3.12 2.51
C GLU A 226 16.01 -2.58 3.84
N ILE A 227 15.20 -1.82 4.57
CA ILE A 227 15.53 -1.19 5.85
C ILE A 227 14.43 -1.50 6.84
N GLU A 228 14.78 -2.07 7.98
CA GLU A 228 13.88 -2.25 9.12
C GLU A 228 13.99 -1.05 10.06
N ILE A 229 12.87 -0.57 10.54
CA ILE A 229 12.79 0.60 11.43
C ILE A 229 12.51 0.12 12.85
N ASP A 230 13.38 0.53 13.77
CA ASP A 230 13.15 0.31 15.21
C ASP A 230 12.03 1.24 15.71
N CYS A 231 10.83 0.67 15.82
CA CYS A 231 9.63 1.40 16.23
C CYS A 231 9.74 2.01 17.63
N THR A 232 10.61 1.48 18.50
CA THR A 232 10.80 1.97 19.87
C THR A 232 11.54 3.32 19.92
N LYS A 233 12.25 3.66 18.83
CA LYS A 233 13.04 4.90 18.67
C LYS A 233 12.36 5.90 17.74
N ARG A 234 11.08 5.71 17.44
CA ARG A 234 10.32 6.50 16.45
C ARG A 234 9.80 7.81 17.07
N ASP A 235 10.71 8.71 17.39
CA ASP A 235 10.40 10.11 17.70
C ASP A 235 10.89 10.98 16.53
N GLU A 236 10.05 11.93 16.06
CA GLU A 236 10.40 12.83 14.94
C GLU A 236 11.70 13.61 15.17
N GLN A 237 12.01 13.90 16.42
CA GLN A 237 13.21 14.65 16.84
C GLN A 237 14.39 13.75 17.19
N SER A 238 14.24 12.42 17.09
CA SER A 238 15.32 11.51 17.48
C SER A 238 16.49 11.53 16.48
N GLU A 239 17.71 11.45 16.99
CA GLU A 239 18.92 11.29 16.18
C GLU A 239 18.86 10.03 15.34
N TYR A 240 18.18 8.99 15.82
CA TYR A 240 17.96 7.75 15.07
C TYR A 240 17.18 8.00 13.78
N ILE A 241 16.05 8.70 13.83
CA ILE A 241 15.23 9.04 12.66
C ILE A 241 16.03 9.90 11.68
N ALA A 242 16.79 10.88 12.18
CA ALA A 242 17.66 11.69 11.33
C ALA A 242 18.76 10.86 10.64
N SER A 243 19.37 9.90 11.36
CA SER A 243 20.39 9.01 10.80
C SER A 243 19.83 8.10 9.69
N VAL A 244 18.64 7.52 9.89
CA VAL A 244 17.99 6.67 8.87
C VAL A 244 17.63 7.48 7.62
N LYS A 245 17.11 8.71 7.77
CA LYS A 245 16.85 9.60 6.63
C LYS A 245 18.11 9.87 5.81
N ASN A 246 19.19 10.25 6.49
CA ASN A 246 20.48 10.50 5.85
C ASN A 246 21.05 9.24 5.16
N GLU A 247 20.84 8.07 5.75
CA GLU A 247 21.23 6.80 5.13
C GLU A 247 20.47 6.58 3.82
N ILE A 248 19.15 6.74 3.83
CA ILE A 248 18.30 6.56 2.64
C ILE A 248 18.71 7.54 1.53
N GLU A 249 18.92 8.81 1.86
CA GLU A 249 19.36 9.83 0.89
C GLU A 249 20.70 9.46 0.25
N LYS A 250 21.68 9.03 1.05
CA LYS A 250 22.99 8.58 0.55
C LYS A 250 22.87 7.34 -0.33
N LEU A 251 22.00 6.39 0.03
CA LEU A 251 21.77 5.17 -0.75
C LEU A 251 21.23 5.52 -2.14
N PHE A 252 20.26 6.42 -2.27
CA PHE A 252 19.78 6.90 -3.56
C PHE A 252 20.88 7.64 -4.35
N GLN A 253 21.60 8.56 -3.72
CA GLN A 253 22.68 9.29 -4.38
C GLN A 253 23.79 8.37 -4.92
N ASN A 254 24.12 7.31 -4.19
CA ASN A 254 25.14 6.34 -4.62
C ASN A 254 24.60 5.42 -5.71
N HIS A 255 23.34 5.01 -5.63
CA HIS A 255 22.70 4.16 -6.63
C HIS A 255 22.56 4.88 -7.98
N ASP A 256 22.21 6.17 -7.97
CA ASP A 256 22.06 6.98 -9.19
C ASP A 256 23.38 7.30 -9.89
N LYS A 257 24.51 7.17 -9.19
CA LYS A 257 25.87 7.33 -9.76
C LYS A 257 26.39 6.07 -10.47
N ILE A 258 25.74 4.91 -10.30
CA ILE A 258 26.13 3.69 -11.01
C ILE A 258 25.50 3.77 -12.41
N PRO A 259 26.29 3.89 -13.50
CA PRO A 259 25.74 3.86 -14.85
C PRO A 259 25.00 2.53 -15.03
N SER A 260 23.74 2.59 -15.45
CA SER A 260 23.05 1.41 -15.94
C SER A 260 23.82 0.91 -17.17
N PHE A 261 24.70 -0.07 -16.99
CA PHE A 261 25.29 -0.74 -18.13
C PHE A 261 24.15 -1.40 -18.94
N ALA A 262 24.05 -0.95 -20.19
CA ALA A 262 23.14 -1.41 -21.21
C ALA A 262 23.30 -2.92 -21.49
#